data_b0f769ea3ab1486020db469984f86f66
#
_entry.id   b0f769ea3ab1486020db469984f86f66
#
_cell.length_a   1.000
_cell.length_b   1.000
_cell.length_c   1.000
_cell.angle_alpha   90.00
_cell.angle_beta   90.00
_cell.angle_gamma   90.00
#
_symmetry.space_group_name_H-M   'P 1'
#
loop_
_entity.id
_entity.type
_entity.pdbx_description
1 polymer ?
#
loop_
_entity_poly.entity_id
_entity_poly.type
_entity_poly.pdbx_seq_one_letter_code
_entity_poly.pdbx_strand_id
1 'polypeptide(L)'
;FDLYGLNEYDRQDVKDTLEVAPPYKEARDRANSTPAKNDRDAFYAELQRMLAPSFAVTDEVVSIDEIKIANQDFNSPWHFFAISSSATSANLTQTTSKELISQITEEANKTGCSRVIVHEEGRLLVGIIGQYRYWTLSRARLCAIDIMRNYLDIFPKGRS
;
A
#
# COMPACT_ATOMS: atom_id res chain seq x y z
N PHE A 1 1.70 -20.37 -20.71
CA PHE A 1 1.73 -20.44 -19.24
C PHE A 1 1.07 -21.71 -18.68
N ASP A 2 0.03 -22.22 -19.33
CA ASP A 2 -0.68 -23.42 -18.83
C ASP A 2 0.20 -24.68 -18.84
N LEU A 3 1.22 -24.73 -19.68
CA LEU A 3 2.17 -25.83 -19.75
C LEU A 3 3.00 -26.04 -18.46
N TYR A 4 3.15 -24.98 -17.66
CA TYR A 4 3.96 -25.00 -16.44
C TYR A 4 3.14 -25.04 -15.16
N GLY A 5 1.80 -25.15 -15.26
CA GLY A 5 0.92 -25.20 -14.11
C GLY A 5 0.88 -23.92 -13.28
N LEU A 6 1.19 -22.78 -13.89
CA LEU A 6 1.17 -21.48 -13.22
C LEU A 6 -0.27 -21.05 -12.93
N ASN A 7 -0.52 -20.66 -11.69
CA ASN A 7 -1.80 -20.05 -11.31
C ASN A 7 -1.86 -18.57 -11.73
N GLU A 8 -3.01 -17.95 -11.51
CA GLU A 8 -3.24 -16.55 -11.86
C GLU A 8 -2.24 -15.61 -11.15
N TYR A 9 -1.90 -15.88 -9.90
CA TYR A 9 -0.96 -15.07 -9.13
C TYR A 9 0.46 -15.21 -9.68
N ASP A 10 0.88 -16.42 -10.01
CA ASP A 10 2.20 -16.67 -10.62
C ASP A 10 2.33 -15.94 -11.96
N ARG A 11 1.28 -15.97 -12.77
CA ARG A 11 1.25 -15.24 -14.06
C ARG A 11 1.38 -13.73 -13.86
N GLN A 12 0.70 -13.20 -12.84
CA GLN A 12 0.79 -11.78 -12.51
C GLN A 12 2.19 -11.41 -12.03
N ASP A 13 2.82 -12.23 -11.22
CA ASP A 13 4.18 -12.01 -10.74
C ASP A 13 5.19 -12.00 -11.89
N VAL A 14 5.06 -12.92 -12.84
CA VAL A 14 5.90 -12.93 -14.04
C VAL A 14 5.68 -11.68 -14.86
N LYS A 15 4.44 -11.28 -15.09
CA LYS A 15 4.10 -10.08 -15.84
C LYS A 15 4.68 -8.83 -15.19
N ASP A 16 4.48 -8.67 -13.89
CA ASP A 16 4.98 -7.50 -13.15
C ASP A 16 6.52 -7.47 -13.18
N THR A 17 7.17 -8.61 -13.05
CA THR A 17 8.63 -8.72 -13.15
C THR A 17 9.12 -8.28 -14.53
N LEU A 18 8.47 -8.71 -15.60
CA LEU A 18 8.83 -8.31 -16.95
C LEU A 18 8.61 -6.82 -17.22
N GLU A 19 7.63 -6.20 -16.57
CA GLU A 19 7.36 -4.76 -16.71
C GLU A 19 8.37 -3.88 -15.97
N VAL A 20 8.96 -4.34 -14.86
CA VAL A 20 9.79 -3.51 -13.99
C VAL A 20 11.27 -3.91 -13.97
N ALA A 21 11.60 -5.09 -14.48
CA ALA A 21 12.97 -5.59 -14.46
C ALA A 21 13.71 -5.21 -15.75
N PRO A 22 14.93 -4.65 -15.67
CA PRO A 22 15.78 -4.44 -16.85
C PRO A 22 15.99 -5.78 -17.59
N PRO A 23 16.26 -5.79 -18.93
CA PRO A 23 17.26 -4.92 -19.54
C PRO A 23 16.75 -3.77 -20.40
N TYR A 24 15.46 -3.67 -20.65
CA TYR A 24 14.96 -2.70 -21.62
C TYR A 24 14.80 -1.30 -21.02
N LYS A 25 15.24 -0.28 -21.77
CA LYS A 25 15.18 1.11 -21.33
C LYS A 25 13.74 1.54 -21.01
N GLU A 26 12.79 1.19 -21.89
CA GLU A 26 11.38 1.52 -21.69
C GLU A 26 10.83 0.89 -20.40
N ALA A 27 11.19 -0.36 -20.11
CA ALA A 27 10.78 -1.03 -18.88
C ALA A 27 11.36 -0.34 -17.64
N ARG A 28 12.62 0.11 -17.70
CA ARG A 28 13.25 0.86 -16.61
C ARG A 28 12.60 2.22 -16.42
N ASP A 29 12.33 2.92 -17.51
CA ASP A 29 11.69 4.24 -17.47
C ASP A 29 10.29 4.13 -16.88
N ARG A 30 9.51 3.10 -17.26
CA ARG A 30 8.21 2.83 -16.67
C ARG A 30 8.32 2.47 -15.19
N ALA A 31 9.28 1.60 -14.81
CA ALA A 31 9.49 1.19 -13.43
C ALA A 31 9.81 2.38 -12.51
N ASN A 32 10.50 3.38 -13.02
CA ASN A 32 10.88 4.58 -12.28
C ASN A 32 9.87 5.72 -12.41
N SER A 33 8.86 5.57 -13.29
CA SER A 33 7.84 6.61 -13.49
C SER A 33 6.94 6.73 -12.27
N THR A 34 6.36 7.92 -12.08
CA THR A 34 5.36 8.14 -11.05
C THR A 34 4.11 7.30 -11.38
N PRO A 35 3.57 6.54 -10.43
CA PRO A 35 2.36 5.77 -10.67
C PRO A 35 1.20 6.72 -10.96
N ALA A 36 0.44 6.43 -12.01
CA ALA A 36 -0.76 7.17 -12.34
C ALA A 36 -1.88 6.88 -11.31
N LYS A 37 -2.90 7.71 -11.29
CA LYS A 37 -4.06 7.50 -10.41
C LYS A 37 -4.67 6.10 -10.61
N ASN A 38 -4.77 5.65 -11.87
CA ASN A 38 -5.29 4.31 -12.17
C ASN A 38 -4.42 3.19 -11.59
N ASP A 39 -3.10 3.34 -11.62
CA ASP A 39 -2.17 2.39 -11.02
C ASP A 39 -2.35 2.32 -9.51
N ARG A 40 -2.49 3.47 -8.86
CA ARG A 40 -2.72 3.54 -7.41
C ARG A 40 -4.08 2.96 -7.03
N ASP A 41 -5.12 3.27 -7.77
CA ASP A 41 -6.47 2.75 -7.53
C ASP A 41 -6.52 1.23 -7.68
N ALA A 42 -5.83 0.67 -8.67
CA ALA A 42 -5.71 -0.78 -8.86
C ALA A 42 -4.96 -1.44 -7.70
N PHE A 43 -3.89 -0.80 -7.21
CA PHE A 43 -3.15 -1.25 -6.03
C PHE A 43 -4.05 -1.29 -4.80
N TYR A 44 -4.80 -0.22 -4.53
CA TYR A 44 -5.70 -0.15 -3.37
C TYR A 44 -6.82 -1.19 -3.47
N ALA A 45 -7.38 -1.39 -4.66
CA ALA A 45 -8.42 -2.39 -4.87
C ALA A 45 -7.92 -3.81 -4.59
N GLU A 46 -6.71 -4.13 -5.05
CA GLU A 46 -6.10 -5.45 -4.80
C GLU A 46 -5.75 -5.63 -3.31
N LEU A 47 -5.22 -4.61 -2.68
CA LEU A 47 -4.92 -4.62 -1.25
C LEU A 47 -6.19 -4.84 -0.43
N GLN A 48 -7.27 -4.12 -0.74
CA GLN A 48 -8.56 -4.28 -0.08
C GLN A 48 -9.13 -5.67 -0.29
N ARG A 49 -9.05 -6.21 -1.51
CA ARG A 49 -9.52 -7.55 -1.83
C ARG A 49 -8.81 -8.63 -1.01
N MET A 50 -7.49 -8.47 -0.83
CA MET A 50 -6.68 -9.42 -0.05
C MET A 50 -6.95 -9.32 1.45
N LEU A 51 -7.21 -8.13 1.97
CA LEU A 51 -7.43 -7.89 3.39
C LEU A 51 -8.88 -8.17 3.82
N ALA A 52 -9.85 -8.01 2.94
CA ALA A 52 -11.27 -8.11 3.26
C ALA A 52 -11.66 -9.40 4.00
N PRO A 53 -11.20 -10.61 3.62
CA PRO A 53 -11.56 -11.84 4.34
C PRO A 53 -11.13 -11.84 5.81
N SER A 54 -9.97 -11.26 6.11
CA SER A 54 -9.46 -11.18 7.49
C SER A 54 -10.31 -10.28 8.38
N PHE A 55 -10.85 -9.20 7.82
CA PHE A 55 -11.75 -8.29 8.54
C PHE A 55 -13.18 -8.86 8.63
N ALA A 56 -13.63 -9.59 7.63
CA ALA A 56 -14.96 -10.21 7.61
C ALA A 56 -15.16 -11.22 8.75
N VAL A 57 -14.11 -11.83 9.26
CA VAL A 57 -14.18 -12.75 10.41
C VAL A 57 -14.79 -12.07 11.65
N THR A 58 -14.58 -10.75 11.80
CA THR A 58 -15.13 -9.94 12.90
C THR A 58 -16.26 -9.03 12.47
N ASP A 59 -16.90 -9.32 11.33
CA ASP A 59 -17.95 -8.50 10.71
C ASP A 59 -17.53 -7.06 10.43
N GLU A 60 -16.25 -6.84 10.18
CA GLU A 60 -15.70 -5.54 9.87
C GLU A 60 -15.42 -5.38 8.37
N VAL A 61 -15.44 -4.14 7.92
CA VAL A 61 -15.09 -3.78 6.55
C VAL A 61 -13.80 -2.96 6.57
N VAL A 62 -12.82 -3.38 5.79
CA VAL A 62 -11.59 -2.63 5.61
C VAL A 62 -11.78 -1.50 4.62
N SER A 63 -11.26 -0.33 4.94
CA SER A 63 -11.26 0.85 4.08
C SER A 63 -9.83 1.31 3.83
N ILE A 64 -9.55 1.70 2.58
CA ILE A 64 -8.26 2.24 2.18
C ILE A 64 -8.50 3.63 1.60
N ASP A 65 -7.91 4.64 2.23
CA ASP A 65 -8.10 6.05 1.86
C ASP A 65 -6.74 6.69 1.58
N GLU A 66 -6.59 7.25 0.38
CA GLU A 66 -5.39 8.00 0.02
C GLU A 66 -5.33 9.29 0.83
N ILE A 67 -4.17 9.57 1.41
CA ILE A 67 -3.95 10.77 2.21
C ILE A 67 -3.45 11.89 1.30
N LYS A 68 -4.21 12.98 1.29
CA LYS A 68 -3.77 14.21 0.61
C LYS A 68 -3.01 15.08 1.60
N ILE A 69 -1.78 15.38 1.27
CA ILE A 69 -0.96 16.31 2.08
C ILE A 69 -1.47 17.73 1.80
N ALA A 70 -1.85 18.44 2.85
CA ALA A 70 -2.56 19.71 2.77
C ALA A 70 -1.74 20.88 2.20
N ASN A 71 -0.42 20.75 1.99
CA ASN A 71 0.44 21.79 1.44
C ASN A 71 1.10 21.30 0.16
N GLN A 72 0.73 21.93 -0.95
CA GLN A 72 1.32 21.68 -2.27
C GLN A 72 2.83 21.95 -2.36
N ASP A 73 3.38 22.66 -1.37
CA ASP A 73 4.81 22.96 -1.30
C ASP A 73 5.67 21.78 -0.82
N PHE A 74 5.03 20.69 -0.39
CA PHE A 74 5.74 19.49 0.06
C PHE A 74 5.94 18.55 -1.12
N ASN A 75 7.06 18.67 -1.80
CA ASN A 75 7.43 17.81 -2.91
C ASN A 75 8.01 16.50 -2.38
N SER A 76 7.15 15.67 -1.80
CA SER A 76 7.55 14.34 -1.33
C SER A 76 7.46 13.31 -2.45
N PRO A 77 8.51 12.49 -2.67
CA PRO A 77 8.43 11.37 -3.60
C PRO A 77 7.57 10.21 -3.08
N TRP A 78 6.96 10.36 -1.91
CA TRP A 78 6.16 9.32 -1.25
C TRP A 78 4.68 9.57 -1.44
N HIS A 79 3.92 8.48 -1.62
CA HIS A 79 2.46 8.48 -1.52
C HIS A 79 2.05 7.78 -0.23
N PHE A 80 1.08 8.37 0.45
CA PHE A 80 0.58 7.86 1.72
C PHE A 80 -0.89 7.47 1.60
N PHE A 81 -1.26 6.39 2.27
CA PHE A 81 -2.65 5.99 2.41
C PHE A 81 -2.88 5.39 3.80
N ALA A 82 -4.12 5.46 4.25
CA ALA A 82 -4.53 4.91 5.55
C ALA A 82 -5.39 3.67 5.35
N ILE A 83 -5.16 2.67 6.19
CA ILE A 83 -5.98 1.47 6.26
C ILE A 83 -6.71 1.51 7.60
N SER A 84 -8.03 1.47 7.55
CA SER A 84 -8.90 1.48 8.73
C SER A 84 -9.97 0.41 8.64
N SER A 85 -10.51 0.03 9.79
CA SER A 85 -11.68 -0.85 9.85
C SER A 85 -12.96 -0.05 10.08
N SER A 86 -14.10 -0.64 9.80
CA SER A 86 -15.42 -0.02 10.04
C SER A 86 -15.65 0.32 11.52
N ALA A 87 -15.00 -0.39 12.44
CA ALA A 87 -15.07 -0.10 13.89
C ALA A 87 -14.37 1.21 14.26
N THR A 88 -13.44 1.68 13.44
CA THR A 88 -12.60 2.85 13.73
C THR A 88 -13.02 4.09 12.94
N SER A 89 -13.77 3.92 11.86
CA SER A 89 -13.97 4.95 10.83
C SER A 89 -14.78 6.17 11.26
N ALA A 90 -15.48 6.10 12.38
CA ALA A 90 -16.43 7.16 12.77
C ALA A 90 -15.78 8.46 13.29
N ASN A 91 -14.48 8.44 13.66
CA ASN A 91 -13.86 9.55 14.39
C ASN A 91 -12.47 9.97 13.90
N LEU A 92 -12.02 9.45 12.76
CA LEU A 92 -10.67 9.76 12.28
C LEU A 92 -10.69 10.94 11.30
N THR A 93 -10.06 12.03 11.69
CA THR A 93 -9.74 13.11 10.77
C THR A 93 -8.77 12.58 9.70
N GLN A 94 -9.09 12.82 8.44
CA GLN A 94 -8.26 12.40 7.30
C GLN A 94 -6.93 13.16 7.22
N THR A 95 -6.67 14.04 8.17
CA THR A 95 -5.50 14.92 8.15
C THR A 95 -4.41 14.35 9.05
N THR A 96 -3.42 13.76 8.43
CA THR A 96 -2.18 13.40 9.12
C THR A 96 -1.30 14.64 9.22
N SER A 97 -0.64 14.84 10.37
CA SER A 97 0.22 15.99 10.55
C SER A 97 1.43 15.95 9.59
N LYS A 98 1.80 17.10 9.05
CA LYS A 98 2.96 17.25 8.19
C LYS A 98 4.26 16.79 8.89
N GLU A 99 4.34 17.02 10.20
CA GLU A 99 5.50 16.61 11.00
C GLU A 99 5.65 15.09 11.06
N LEU A 100 4.56 14.35 11.25
CA LEU A 100 4.59 12.89 11.27
C LEU A 100 5.04 12.33 9.93
N ILE A 101 4.52 12.85 8.82
CA ILE A 101 4.91 12.46 7.48
C ILE A 101 6.39 12.73 7.25
N SER A 102 6.88 13.90 7.67
CA SER A 102 8.29 14.25 7.54
C SER A 102 9.20 13.31 8.32
N GLN A 103 8.82 12.95 9.55
CA GLN A 103 9.58 12.01 10.39
C GLN A 103 9.63 10.62 9.77
N ILE A 104 8.51 10.12 9.28
CA ILE A 104 8.42 8.81 8.62
C ILE A 104 9.27 8.78 7.36
N THR A 105 9.19 9.83 6.55
CA THR A 105 9.97 9.96 5.31
C THR A 105 11.46 10.01 5.59
N GLU A 106 11.88 10.77 6.59
CA GLU A 106 13.27 10.86 6.99
C GLU A 106 13.81 9.51 7.46
N GLU A 107 13.07 8.80 8.30
CA GLU A 107 13.46 7.49 8.79
C GLU A 107 13.55 6.46 7.65
N ALA A 108 12.57 6.46 6.75
CA ALA A 108 12.57 5.58 5.59
C ALA A 108 13.76 5.83 4.67
N ASN A 109 14.12 7.09 4.46
CA ASN A 109 15.28 7.46 3.65
C ASN A 109 16.60 7.01 4.31
N LYS A 110 16.71 7.11 5.62
CA LYS A 110 17.88 6.61 6.37
C LYS A 110 18.04 5.10 6.28
N THR A 111 16.94 4.37 6.33
CA THR A 111 16.94 2.90 6.31
C THR A 111 16.93 2.33 4.90
N GLY A 112 16.73 3.15 3.87
CA GLY A 112 16.64 2.71 2.48
C GLY A 112 15.38 1.91 2.16
N CYS A 113 14.32 2.06 2.96
CA CYS A 113 13.06 1.36 2.75
C CYS A 113 12.23 2.01 1.64
N SER A 114 11.59 1.18 0.81
CA SER A 114 10.65 1.64 -0.21
C SER A 114 9.21 1.73 0.28
N ARG A 115 8.93 1.12 1.43
CA ARG A 115 7.61 1.09 2.07
C ARG A 115 7.79 1.20 3.58
N VAL A 116 6.97 2.01 4.20
CA VAL A 116 6.88 2.14 5.67
C VAL A 116 5.45 1.94 6.12
N ILE A 117 5.26 1.29 7.26
CA ILE A 117 3.97 1.09 7.89
C ILE A 117 4.07 1.60 9.32
N VAL A 118 3.16 2.50 9.68
CA VAL A 118 3.13 3.11 11.02
C VAL A 118 1.72 2.95 11.60
N HIS A 119 1.66 2.56 12.85
CA HIS A 119 0.41 2.50 13.59
C HIS A 119 0.05 3.89 14.15
N GLU A 120 -1.17 4.33 13.91
CA GLU A 120 -1.70 5.59 14.41
C GLU A 120 -3.17 5.43 14.79
N GLU A 121 -3.48 5.55 16.07
CA GLU A 121 -4.86 5.64 16.60
C GLU A 121 -5.85 4.59 16.03
N GLY A 122 -5.44 3.32 15.98
CA GLY A 122 -6.31 2.24 15.50
C GLY A 122 -6.40 2.10 14.00
N ARG A 123 -5.56 2.81 13.26
CA ARG A 123 -5.38 2.66 11.81
C ARG A 123 -3.91 2.45 11.46
N LEU A 124 -3.66 1.97 10.26
CA LEU A 124 -2.31 1.90 9.71
C LEU A 124 -2.11 3.02 8.71
N LEU A 125 -1.00 3.72 8.85
CA LEU A 125 -0.52 4.67 7.86
C LEU A 125 0.57 3.99 7.04
N VAL A 126 0.39 3.91 5.74
CA VAL A 126 1.34 3.28 4.82
C VAL A 126 1.89 4.33 3.87
N GLY A 127 3.22 4.40 3.78
CA GLY A 127 3.92 5.22 2.81
C GLY A 127 4.69 4.36 1.82
N ILE A 128 4.59 4.66 0.54
CA ILE A 128 5.29 3.94 -0.54
C ILE A 128 5.91 4.97 -1.48
N ILE A 129 7.16 4.73 -1.87
CA ILE A 129 7.85 5.58 -2.86
C ILE A 129 7.03 5.65 -4.15
N GLY A 130 6.89 6.86 -4.69
CA GLY A 130 6.13 7.14 -5.90
C GLY A 130 6.84 6.68 -7.17
N GLN A 131 7.19 5.41 -7.25
CA GLN A 131 7.74 4.76 -8.43
C GLN A 131 6.88 3.55 -8.76
N TYR A 132 6.48 3.42 -10.02
CA TYR A 132 5.57 2.39 -10.49
C TYR A 132 5.96 0.97 -10.04
N ARG A 133 7.26 0.66 -9.98
CA ARG A 133 7.76 -0.67 -9.55
C ARG A 133 7.24 -1.11 -8.18
N TYR A 134 6.86 -0.17 -7.32
CA TYR A 134 6.34 -0.46 -5.98
C TYR A 134 4.81 -0.45 -5.91
N TRP A 135 4.15 -0.20 -7.04
CA TRP A 135 2.70 -0.07 -7.15
C TRP A 135 2.04 -1.13 -8.03
N THR A 136 2.75 -2.23 -8.31
CA THR A 136 2.19 -3.37 -9.05
C THR A 136 1.23 -4.17 -8.18
N LEU A 137 0.40 -5.00 -8.81
CA LEU A 137 -0.53 -5.88 -8.10
C LEU A 137 0.21 -6.88 -7.20
N SER A 138 1.36 -7.38 -7.63
CA SER A 138 2.20 -8.26 -6.82
C SER A 138 2.69 -7.56 -5.56
N ARG A 139 3.04 -6.28 -5.65
CA ARG A 139 3.42 -5.47 -4.48
C ARG A 139 2.26 -5.24 -3.54
N ALA A 140 1.05 -5.05 -4.07
CA ALA A 140 -0.16 -4.95 -3.25
C ALA A 140 -0.39 -6.23 -2.44
N ARG A 141 -0.20 -7.38 -3.04
CA ARG A 141 -0.31 -8.68 -2.37
C ARG A 141 0.73 -8.85 -1.27
N LEU A 142 1.99 -8.50 -1.55
CA LEU A 142 3.06 -8.54 -0.53
C LEU A 142 2.76 -7.60 0.63
N CYS A 143 2.25 -6.42 0.36
CA CYS A 143 1.82 -5.47 1.38
C CYS A 143 0.69 -6.08 2.24
N ALA A 144 -0.30 -6.70 1.63
CA ALA A 144 -1.39 -7.36 2.33
C ALA A 144 -0.89 -8.49 3.24
N ILE A 145 0.03 -9.32 2.75
CA ILE A 145 0.62 -10.41 3.52
C ILE A 145 1.37 -9.88 4.74
N ASP A 146 2.15 -8.82 4.56
CA ASP A 146 2.87 -8.18 5.66
C ASP A 146 1.91 -7.64 6.73
N ILE A 147 0.84 -6.98 6.32
CA ILE A 147 -0.20 -6.48 7.21
C ILE A 147 -0.89 -7.62 7.96
N MET A 148 -1.27 -8.68 7.26
CA MET A 148 -1.93 -9.85 7.87
C MET A 148 -1.05 -10.55 8.89
N ARG A 149 0.26 -10.58 8.68
CA ARG A 149 1.20 -11.24 9.60
C ARG A 149 1.52 -10.41 10.84
N ASN A 150 1.64 -9.10 10.68
CA ASN A 150 2.29 -8.27 11.69
C ASN A 150 1.39 -7.19 12.31
N TYR A 151 0.26 -6.86 11.68
CA TYR A 151 -0.50 -5.66 12.04
C TYR A 151 -1.99 -5.89 12.28
N LEU A 152 -2.52 -7.10 12.12
CA LEU A 152 -3.96 -7.35 12.32
C LEU A 152 -4.44 -7.05 13.74
N ASP A 153 -3.59 -7.27 14.73
CA ASP A 153 -3.94 -7.06 16.15
C ASP A 153 -4.11 -5.58 16.52
N ILE A 154 -3.63 -4.70 15.66
CA ILE A 154 -3.70 -3.25 15.86
C ILE A 154 -5.11 -2.70 15.67
N PHE A 155 -5.86 -3.31 14.74
CA PHE A 155 -7.21 -2.86 14.45
C PHE A 155 -8.15 -3.22 15.59
N PRO A 156 -9.01 -2.27 16.04
CA PRO A 156 -9.99 -2.57 17.07
C PRO A 156 -10.86 -3.73 16.58
N LYS A 157 -10.99 -4.74 17.44
CA LYS A 157 -11.93 -5.82 17.16
C LYS A 157 -13.32 -5.29 17.47
N GLY A 158 -14.17 -5.25 16.45
CA GLY A 158 -15.59 -5.14 16.68
C GLY A 158 -16.00 -6.29 17.59
N ARG A 159 -17.08 -6.18 18.31
CA ARG A 159 -17.61 -7.08 19.33
C ARG A 159 -17.08 -8.52 19.24
N SER A 160 -16.38 -8.92 20.26
CA SER A 160 -16.10 -10.34 20.50
C SER A 160 -17.39 -11.10 20.82
#